data_f10149b9e2bf0461a0d49bacbc45f38b
#
_entry.id   f10149b9e2bf0461a0d49bacbc45f38b
#
_cell.length_a   1.000
_cell.length_b   1.000
_cell.length_c   1.000
_cell.angle_alpha   90.00
_cell.angle_beta   90.00
_cell.angle_gamma   90.00
#
_symmetry.space_group_name_H-M   'P 1'
#
loop_
_entity.id
_entity.type
_entity.pdbx_description
1 polymer ?
#
loop_
_entity_poly.entity_id
_entity_poly.type
_entity_poly.pdbx_seq_one_letter_code
_entity_poly.pdbx_strand_id
1 'polypeptide(L)'
;MRLPLRKALVYLLSCLGLVLLAGRTLVAQTPSPALLVLEKSDNSLAIVDPASLKVVGRVPAGKDPHEVTASADGKLAYVSNYGGTQSVLRTISVVDLARQKTLAPIDLGALRGAHGIEFAEGKVWFTAETNKAIARYDPATQQIDWVMGTGQSRTHMLVLTKDLRAIFTSNVNSDTVSALERTPDGKDWNVTAIPVGKGPEGIDLSPDGREVWAANSGDGGVSIVDVATKKVVKTLDVQTRHSNRLRFTPDGKLVLISDPAGGELVAVDAASRKERRRWNIGRSPQGIVVVPDGSLAYVALSGDNKVAVLDLKTLQVTGYIATGNAPDGLAWVQSK
;
A
#
# COMPACT_ATOMS: atom_id res chain seq x y z
N MET A 1 3.09 52.81 87.59
CA MET A 1 3.16 51.35 87.36
C MET A 1 2.68 51.06 85.89
N ARG A 2 3.59 50.73 84.99
CA ARG A 2 3.35 50.76 83.57
C ARG A 2 3.30 49.32 83.04
N LEU A 3 2.21 48.97 82.32
CA LEU A 3 2.10 47.67 81.56
C LEU A 3 2.81 47.82 80.24
N PRO A 4 3.46 46.78 79.69
CA PRO A 4 4.00 46.80 78.39
C PRO A 4 3.04 46.16 77.34
N LEU A 5 2.97 46.82 76.15
CA LEU A 5 2.26 46.39 74.95
C LEU A 5 2.83 45.07 74.46
N ARG A 6 1.92 44.12 74.14
CA ARG A 6 2.22 42.93 73.33
C ARG A 6 2.03 43.28 71.87
N LYS A 7 3.10 43.13 71.09
CA LYS A 7 3.07 43.18 69.63
C LYS A 7 2.47 41.89 69.06
N ALA A 8 1.33 42.01 68.35
CA ALA A 8 0.80 40.89 67.57
C ALA A 8 1.50 40.84 66.19
N LEU A 9 2.15 39.73 65.93
CA LEU A 9 2.79 39.45 64.64
C LEU A 9 1.79 38.68 63.75
N VAL A 10 1.28 39.36 62.70
CA VAL A 10 0.41 38.74 61.71
C VAL A 10 1.28 38.06 60.69
N TYR A 11 1.21 36.71 60.62
CA TYR A 11 1.80 35.96 59.54
C TYR A 11 0.83 35.89 58.37
N LEU A 12 1.19 36.57 57.26
CA LEU A 12 0.53 36.41 55.99
C LEU A 12 1.07 35.15 55.32
N LEU A 13 0.29 34.05 55.32
CA LEU A 13 0.55 32.89 54.51
C LEU A 13 0.08 33.15 53.09
N SER A 14 1.00 33.47 52.19
CA SER A 14 0.77 33.50 50.73
C SER A 14 0.77 32.04 50.20
N CYS A 15 -0.43 31.47 50.00
CA CYS A 15 -0.61 30.27 49.25
C CYS A 15 -0.34 30.50 47.75
N LEU A 16 0.88 30.23 47.31
CA LEU A 16 1.22 30.18 45.87
C LEU A 16 0.66 28.86 45.30
N GLY A 17 -0.55 28.92 44.76
CA GLY A 17 -1.16 27.80 44.05
C GLY A 17 -0.39 27.54 42.73
N LEU A 18 0.45 26.52 42.74
CA LEU A 18 1.11 26.04 41.55
C LEU A 18 0.05 25.31 40.68
N VAL A 19 -0.55 26.01 39.70
CA VAL A 19 -1.41 25.40 38.68
C VAL A 19 -0.49 24.62 37.76
N LEU A 20 -0.36 23.31 38.02
CA LEU A 20 0.19 22.36 37.06
C LEU A 20 -0.76 22.28 35.85
N LEU A 21 -0.52 23.08 34.83
CA LEU A 21 -1.04 22.86 33.50
C LEU A 21 -0.42 21.55 32.97
N ALA A 22 -1.08 20.42 33.24
CA ALA A 22 -0.80 19.20 32.54
C ALA A 22 -1.13 19.43 31.07
N GLY A 23 -0.13 19.81 30.30
CA GLY A 23 -0.22 19.87 28.83
C GLY A 23 -0.61 18.50 28.33
N ARG A 24 -1.89 18.26 28.08
CA ARG A 24 -2.34 17.13 27.28
C ARG A 24 -1.75 17.39 25.89
N THR A 25 -0.68 16.68 25.54
CA THR A 25 -0.27 16.51 24.15
C THR A 25 -1.48 15.91 23.46
N LEU A 26 -2.19 16.73 22.68
CA LEU A 26 -3.19 16.26 21.73
C LEU A 26 -2.44 15.35 20.76
N VAL A 27 -2.53 14.04 20.96
CA VAL A 27 -2.11 13.07 19.94
C VAL A 27 -3.01 13.35 18.74
N ALA A 28 -2.41 13.75 17.63
CA ALA A 28 -3.14 13.97 16.40
C ALA A 28 -3.86 12.64 16.06
N GLN A 29 -5.17 12.72 15.96
CA GLN A 29 -5.98 11.55 15.64
C GLN A 29 -5.90 11.33 14.14
N THR A 30 -5.65 10.09 13.71
CA THR A 30 -5.70 9.74 12.29
C THR A 30 -7.10 10.02 11.75
N PRO A 31 -7.24 10.79 10.67
CA PRO A 31 -8.53 11.05 10.06
C PRO A 31 -9.16 9.76 9.52
N SER A 32 -10.48 9.75 9.40
CA SER A 32 -11.20 8.68 8.73
C SER A 32 -12.18 9.32 7.74
N PRO A 33 -11.96 9.12 6.44
CA PRO A 33 -10.89 8.32 5.82
C PRO A 33 -9.49 8.95 5.91
N ALA A 34 -8.45 8.13 5.64
CA ALA A 34 -7.07 8.58 5.52
C ALA A 34 -6.40 7.96 4.28
N LEU A 35 -5.44 8.68 3.69
CA LEU A 35 -4.53 8.14 2.71
C LEU A 35 -3.19 7.86 3.40
N LEU A 36 -2.71 6.63 3.29
CA LEU A 36 -1.39 6.22 3.72
C LEU A 36 -0.42 6.33 2.56
N VAL A 37 0.76 6.91 2.80
CA VAL A 37 1.80 7.12 1.79
C VAL A 37 3.13 6.64 2.36
N LEU A 38 3.77 5.67 1.72
CA LEU A 38 5.13 5.30 2.08
C LEU A 38 6.11 6.31 1.51
N GLU A 39 6.93 6.90 2.37
CA GLU A 39 8.04 7.78 2.02
C GLU A 39 9.32 6.94 2.05
N LYS A 40 9.60 6.29 0.92
CA LYS A 40 10.55 5.19 0.81
C LYS A 40 11.97 5.56 1.23
N SER A 41 12.47 6.71 0.78
CA SER A 41 13.81 7.18 1.14
C SER A 41 13.92 7.68 2.57
N ASP A 42 12.80 8.04 3.21
CA ASP A 42 12.76 8.49 4.60
C ASP A 42 12.47 7.35 5.58
N ASN A 43 12.17 6.14 5.06
CA ASN A 43 11.77 4.99 5.87
C ASN A 43 10.58 5.30 6.80
N SER A 44 9.58 6.00 6.27
CA SER A 44 8.41 6.46 7.02
C SER A 44 7.11 6.16 6.30
N LEU A 45 6.03 6.14 7.08
CA LEU A 45 4.65 6.14 6.64
C LEU A 45 4.04 7.51 6.95
N ALA A 46 3.67 8.26 5.93
CA ALA A 46 2.89 9.48 6.09
C ALA A 46 1.40 9.15 6.13
N ILE A 47 0.69 9.80 7.04
CA ILE A 47 -0.77 9.77 7.18
C ILE A 47 -1.28 11.09 6.64
N VAL A 48 -2.12 11.03 5.63
CA VAL A 48 -2.67 12.19 4.92
C VAL A 48 -4.15 12.32 5.22
N ASP A 49 -4.59 13.51 5.54
CA ASP A 49 -6.00 13.88 5.53
C ASP A 49 -6.44 14.20 4.10
N PRO A 50 -7.29 13.39 3.47
CA PRO A 50 -7.69 13.60 2.08
C PRO A 50 -8.59 14.82 1.89
N ALA A 51 -9.23 15.35 2.95
CA ALA A 51 -10.07 16.52 2.85
C ALA A 51 -9.22 17.81 2.76
N SER A 52 -8.15 17.90 3.53
CA SER A 52 -7.23 19.05 3.51
C SER A 52 -6.04 18.87 2.56
N LEU A 53 -5.82 17.69 2.03
CA LEU A 53 -4.65 17.29 1.23
C LEU A 53 -3.32 17.51 1.96
N LYS A 54 -3.31 17.33 3.29
CA LYS A 54 -2.13 17.56 4.13
C LYS A 54 -1.68 16.29 4.85
N VAL A 55 -0.37 16.14 4.99
CA VAL A 55 0.20 15.16 5.91
C VAL A 55 -0.07 15.63 7.34
N VAL A 56 -0.78 14.79 8.11
CA VAL A 56 -1.17 15.06 9.50
C VAL A 56 -0.38 14.22 10.51
N GLY A 57 0.39 13.26 10.01
CA GLY A 57 1.27 12.43 10.84
C GLY A 57 2.34 11.74 10.02
N ARG A 58 3.47 11.43 10.66
CA ARG A 58 4.53 10.57 10.10
C ARG A 58 4.96 9.58 11.16
N VAL A 59 5.05 8.32 10.76
CA VAL A 59 5.41 7.22 11.66
C VAL A 59 6.60 6.48 11.04
N PRO A 60 7.67 6.19 11.80
CA PRO A 60 8.76 5.38 11.27
C PRO A 60 8.26 4.02 10.77
N ALA A 61 8.67 3.64 9.58
CA ALA A 61 8.50 2.30 9.01
C ALA A 61 9.85 1.56 9.01
N GLY A 62 9.87 0.36 8.47
CA GLY A 62 11.13 -0.36 8.28
C GLY A 62 11.93 0.20 7.12
N LYS A 63 13.14 -0.35 6.93
CA LYS A 63 14.04 0.10 5.87
C LYS A 63 13.49 -0.29 4.50
N ASP A 64 13.51 0.67 3.57
CA ASP A 64 13.08 0.54 2.20
C ASP A 64 11.63 -0.01 2.11
N PRO A 65 10.64 0.72 2.67
CA PRO A 65 9.24 0.29 2.66
C PRO A 65 8.67 0.40 1.24
N HIS A 66 8.02 -0.68 0.74
CA HIS A 66 7.52 -0.74 -0.64
C HIS A 66 6.01 -0.70 -0.76
N GLU A 67 5.31 -1.58 -0.03
CA GLU A 67 3.85 -1.66 -0.11
C GLU A 67 3.23 -1.58 1.28
N VAL A 68 1.99 -1.10 1.34
CA VAL A 68 1.23 -0.92 2.58
C VAL A 68 -0.20 -1.40 2.40
N THR A 69 -0.72 -2.06 3.43
CA THR A 69 -2.14 -2.40 3.56
C THR A 69 -2.63 -2.07 4.96
N ALA A 70 -3.94 -1.98 5.16
CA ALA A 70 -4.54 -1.72 6.46
C ALA A 70 -5.46 -2.85 6.91
N SER A 71 -5.59 -3.03 8.23
CA SER A 71 -6.61 -3.90 8.81
C SER A 71 -8.02 -3.43 8.45
N ALA A 72 -8.98 -4.36 8.41
CA ALA A 72 -10.35 -4.07 7.99
C ALA A 72 -11.07 -3.05 8.88
N ASP A 73 -10.64 -2.89 10.14
CA ASP A 73 -11.14 -1.91 11.09
C ASP A 73 -10.40 -0.56 11.01
N GLY A 74 -9.42 -0.44 10.13
CA GLY A 74 -8.63 0.77 9.93
C GLY A 74 -7.70 1.14 11.08
N LYS A 75 -7.45 0.23 12.05
CA LYS A 75 -6.62 0.55 13.23
C LYS A 75 -5.14 0.29 13.03
N LEU A 76 -4.79 -0.69 12.20
CA LEU A 76 -3.42 -1.09 11.96
C LEU A 76 -3.06 -0.93 10.48
N ALA A 77 -1.83 -0.52 10.20
CA ALA A 77 -1.21 -0.65 8.88
C ALA A 77 -0.07 -1.66 8.95
N TYR A 78 0.09 -2.41 7.86
CA TYR A 78 1.17 -3.37 7.66
C TYR A 78 1.99 -2.93 6.45
N VAL A 79 3.31 -2.81 6.64
CA VAL A 79 4.24 -2.29 5.64
C VAL A 79 5.30 -3.33 5.33
N SER A 80 5.43 -3.72 4.07
CA SER A 80 6.49 -4.61 3.62
C SER A 80 7.84 -3.87 3.61
N ASN A 81 8.85 -4.43 4.31
CA ASN A 81 10.18 -3.88 4.38
C ASN A 81 11.11 -4.68 3.46
N TYR A 82 11.45 -4.12 2.31
CA TYR A 82 12.26 -4.83 1.33
C TYR A 82 13.75 -4.86 1.68
N GLY A 83 14.31 -3.74 2.15
CA GLY A 83 15.65 -3.67 2.74
C GLY A 83 16.77 -3.20 1.82
N GLY A 84 16.48 -2.99 0.53
CA GLY A 84 17.44 -2.49 -0.46
C GLY A 84 18.45 -3.54 -0.98
N THR A 85 19.34 -3.12 -1.86
CA THR A 85 20.22 -3.98 -2.67
C THR A 85 21.28 -4.76 -1.89
N GLN A 86 21.63 -4.30 -0.68
CA GLN A 86 22.72 -4.92 0.10
C GLN A 86 22.25 -5.92 1.16
N SER A 87 20.99 -5.83 1.59
CA SER A 87 20.43 -6.78 2.55
C SER A 87 18.91 -6.85 2.41
N VAL A 88 18.41 -8.01 1.99
CA VAL A 88 16.98 -8.27 1.92
C VAL A 88 16.45 -8.53 3.31
N LEU A 89 15.45 -7.75 3.75
CA LEU A 89 14.89 -7.84 5.09
C LEU A 89 13.88 -8.99 5.21
N ARG A 90 13.59 -9.32 6.47
CA ARG A 90 12.64 -10.37 6.86
C ARG A 90 11.58 -9.84 7.82
N THR A 91 11.14 -8.60 7.63
CA THR A 91 10.17 -7.98 8.55
C THR A 91 9.05 -7.29 7.79
N ILE A 92 7.87 -7.26 8.42
CA ILE A 92 6.77 -6.37 8.09
C ILE A 92 6.59 -5.42 9.26
N SER A 93 6.61 -4.11 9.02
CA SER A 93 6.31 -3.13 10.05
C SER A 93 4.82 -3.10 10.35
N VAL A 94 4.49 -2.91 11.63
CA VAL A 94 3.12 -2.73 12.10
C VAL A 94 2.99 -1.34 12.70
N VAL A 95 2.00 -0.58 12.25
CA VAL A 95 1.73 0.78 12.71
C VAL A 95 0.33 0.85 13.31
N ASP A 96 0.25 1.30 14.58
CA ASP A 96 -1.01 1.71 15.22
C ASP A 96 -1.40 3.08 14.64
N LEU A 97 -2.41 3.08 13.78
CA LEU A 97 -2.87 4.28 13.11
C LEU A 97 -3.57 5.25 14.07
N ALA A 98 -4.29 4.73 15.06
CA ALA A 98 -4.99 5.59 16.04
C ALA A 98 -4.00 6.35 16.93
N ARG A 99 -2.89 5.70 17.32
CA ARG A 99 -1.84 6.32 18.15
C ARG A 99 -0.70 6.92 17.34
N GLN A 100 -0.71 6.72 16.02
CA GLN A 100 0.37 7.11 15.11
C GLN A 100 1.74 6.62 15.61
N LYS A 101 1.84 5.33 15.91
CA LYS A 101 3.01 4.72 16.53
C LYS A 101 3.38 3.39 15.88
N THR A 102 4.68 3.20 15.63
CA THR A 102 5.22 1.90 15.23
C THR A 102 5.14 0.92 16.39
N LEU A 103 4.62 -0.27 16.13
CA LEU A 103 4.60 -1.41 17.03
C LEU A 103 5.80 -2.34 16.72
N ALA A 104 5.92 -3.42 17.52
CA ALA A 104 6.91 -4.46 17.23
C ALA A 104 6.67 -5.03 15.81
N PRO A 105 7.71 -5.12 14.98
CA PRO A 105 7.56 -5.65 13.62
C PRO A 105 7.30 -7.16 13.67
N ILE A 106 6.64 -7.65 12.63
CA ILE A 106 6.49 -9.08 12.39
C ILE A 106 7.82 -9.61 11.86
N ASP A 107 8.43 -10.58 12.56
CA ASP A 107 9.58 -11.33 12.06
C ASP A 107 9.08 -12.48 11.18
N LEU A 108 9.50 -12.51 9.92
CA LEU A 108 9.11 -13.50 8.93
C LEU A 108 9.94 -14.77 8.98
N GLY A 109 10.88 -14.88 9.93
CA GLY A 109 11.75 -16.04 10.09
C GLY A 109 12.66 -16.27 8.88
N ALA A 110 12.44 -17.36 8.16
CA ALA A 110 13.22 -17.71 6.96
C ALA A 110 12.75 -16.99 5.69
N LEU A 111 11.57 -16.37 5.70
CA LEU A 111 11.02 -15.64 4.55
C LEU A 111 11.67 -14.25 4.44
N ARG A 112 12.02 -13.85 3.22
CA ARG A 112 12.74 -12.61 2.96
C ARG A 112 12.21 -11.89 1.73
N GLY A 113 12.40 -10.56 1.72
CA GLY A 113 12.00 -9.72 0.60
C GLY A 113 10.49 -9.65 0.47
N ALA A 114 9.80 -9.37 1.59
CA ALA A 114 8.37 -9.07 1.53
C ALA A 114 8.15 -7.85 0.64
N HIS A 115 7.29 -7.99 -0.38
CA HIS A 115 6.99 -6.90 -1.31
C HIS A 115 5.49 -6.67 -1.41
N GLY A 116 4.77 -7.36 -2.32
CA GLY A 116 3.33 -7.27 -2.40
C GLY A 116 2.67 -7.68 -1.08
N ILE A 117 1.68 -6.92 -0.61
CA ILE A 117 1.01 -7.15 0.66
C ILE A 117 -0.48 -6.79 0.55
N GLU A 118 -1.34 -7.66 1.06
CA GLU A 118 -2.78 -7.45 1.15
C GLU A 118 -3.34 -7.91 2.49
N PHE A 119 -4.39 -7.25 2.96
CA PHE A 119 -5.14 -7.67 4.14
C PHE A 119 -6.51 -8.21 3.72
N ALA A 120 -6.74 -9.49 3.96
CA ALA A 120 -8.00 -10.15 3.62
C ALA A 120 -8.39 -11.16 4.70
N GLU A 121 -9.68 -11.20 5.08
CA GLU A 121 -10.25 -12.10 6.10
C GLU A 121 -9.44 -12.18 7.39
N GLY A 122 -9.04 -11.00 7.91
CA GLY A 122 -8.30 -10.91 9.17
C GLY A 122 -6.84 -11.33 9.09
N LYS A 123 -6.31 -11.60 7.91
CA LYS A 123 -4.94 -12.07 7.68
C LYS A 123 -4.15 -11.11 6.81
N VAL A 124 -2.83 -11.11 7.00
CA VAL A 124 -1.88 -10.40 6.14
C VAL A 124 -1.27 -11.38 5.15
N TRP A 125 -1.56 -11.19 3.87
CA TRP A 125 -0.99 -11.94 2.78
C TRP A 125 0.15 -11.16 2.16
N PHE A 126 1.26 -11.82 1.85
CA PHE A 126 2.43 -11.14 1.28
C PHE A 126 3.26 -12.07 0.39
N THR A 127 3.98 -11.47 -0.54
CA THR A 127 4.99 -12.16 -1.33
C THR A 127 6.32 -12.17 -0.59
N ALA A 128 7.08 -13.25 -0.71
CA ALA A 128 8.45 -13.38 -0.22
C ALA A 128 9.36 -13.65 -1.44
N GLU A 129 9.85 -12.58 -2.07
CA GLU A 129 10.53 -12.64 -3.38
C GLU A 129 11.73 -13.57 -3.38
N THR A 130 12.58 -13.50 -2.34
CA THR A 130 13.78 -14.34 -2.23
C THR A 130 13.42 -15.82 -2.16
N ASN A 131 12.28 -16.15 -1.56
CA ASN A 131 11.82 -17.52 -1.37
C ASN A 131 10.96 -18.02 -2.54
N LYS A 132 10.66 -17.15 -3.52
CA LYS A 132 9.76 -17.49 -4.65
C LYS A 132 8.41 -18.03 -4.13
N ALA A 133 7.83 -17.33 -3.16
CA ALA A 133 6.69 -17.82 -2.40
C ALA A 133 5.71 -16.68 -2.05
N ILE A 134 4.51 -17.10 -1.70
CA ILE A 134 3.51 -16.29 -0.99
C ILE A 134 3.39 -16.85 0.41
N ALA A 135 3.13 -16.01 1.39
CA ALA A 135 2.86 -16.41 2.75
C ALA A 135 1.68 -15.64 3.34
N ARG A 136 1.17 -16.17 4.44
CA ARG A 136 0.08 -15.57 5.20
C ARG A 136 0.44 -15.53 6.68
N TYR A 137 0.29 -14.34 7.25
CA TYR A 137 0.44 -14.10 8.69
C TYR A 137 -0.93 -13.90 9.34
N ASP A 138 -1.15 -14.55 10.45
CA ASP A 138 -2.33 -14.41 11.30
C ASP A 138 -2.05 -13.47 12.47
N PRO A 139 -2.60 -12.24 12.49
CA PRO A 139 -2.43 -11.33 13.62
C PRO A 139 -3.02 -11.84 14.93
N ALA A 140 -4.04 -12.71 14.90
CA ALA A 140 -4.68 -13.24 16.10
C ALA A 140 -3.79 -14.26 16.83
N THR A 141 -3.09 -15.11 16.09
CA THR A 141 -2.16 -16.10 16.65
C THR A 141 -0.71 -15.65 16.63
N GLN A 142 -0.42 -14.54 15.92
CA GLN A 142 0.94 -14.01 15.68
C GLN A 142 1.87 -15.02 14.99
N GLN A 143 1.34 -15.83 14.07
CA GLN A 143 2.08 -16.86 13.37
C GLN A 143 1.98 -16.71 11.84
N ILE A 144 3.03 -17.14 11.14
CA ILE A 144 2.93 -17.49 9.71
C ILE A 144 2.20 -18.84 9.66
N ASP A 145 0.96 -18.85 9.22
CA ASP A 145 0.10 -20.03 9.26
C ASP A 145 -0.04 -20.72 7.90
N TRP A 146 0.52 -20.12 6.83
CA TRP A 146 0.51 -20.68 5.50
C TRP A 146 1.65 -20.12 4.64
N VAL A 147 2.29 -21.00 3.86
CA VAL A 147 3.32 -20.65 2.88
C VAL A 147 3.15 -21.53 1.65
N MET A 148 3.21 -20.94 0.46
CA MET A 148 3.14 -21.68 -0.81
C MET A 148 4.20 -21.15 -1.79
N GLY A 149 5.02 -22.05 -2.30
CA GLY A 149 6.01 -21.74 -3.33
C GLY A 149 5.37 -21.54 -4.71
N THR A 150 5.79 -20.52 -5.42
CA THR A 150 5.42 -20.32 -6.84
C THR A 150 6.42 -20.99 -7.79
N GLY A 151 7.63 -21.25 -7.30
CA GLY A 151 8.75 -21.71 -8.13
C GLY A 151 9.30 -20.65 -9.09
N GLN A 152 8.67 -19.46 -9.13
CA GLN A 152 8.97 -18.39 -10.07
C GLN A 152 9.93 -17.34 -9.47
N SER A 153 10.77 -16.75 -10.30
CA SER A 153 11.77 -15.78 -9.85
C SER A 153 11.17 -14.40 -9.71
N ARG A 154 11.44 -13.75 -8.56
CA ARG A 154 10.91 -12.45 -8.15
C ARG A 154 9.39 -12.41 -8.16
N THR A 155 8.78 -13.28 -7.32
CA THR A 155 7.34 -13.25 -7.01
C THR A 155 7.02 -11.94 -6.29
N HIS A 156 6.45 -10.97 -7.02
CA HIS A 156 6.51 -9.55 -6.69
C HIS A 156 5.22 -9.02 -6.05
N MET A 157 4.17 -8.85 -6.85
CA MET A 157 2.86 -8.39 -6.37
C MET A 157 1.88 -9.56 -6.29
N LEU A 158 0.82 -9.41 -5.50
CA LEU A 158 -0.27 -10.38 -5.43
C LEU A 158 -1.62 -9.70 -5.46
N VAL A 159 -2.61 -10.42 -5.94
CA VAL A 159 -4.03 -10.09 -5.81
C VAL A 159 -4.82 -11.33 -5.42
N LEU A 160 -5.84 -11.15 -4.60
CA LEU A 160 -6.69 -12.21 -4.07
C LEU A 160 -8.09 -12.13 -4.70
N THR A 161 -8.68 -13.26 -5.05
CA THR A 161 -10.10 -13.28 -5.37
C THR A 161 -10.94 -13.03 -4.11
N LYS A 162 -12.12 -12.41 -4.26
CA LYS A 162 -12.99 -12.05 -3.12
C LYS A 162 -13.38 -13.24 -2.24
N ASP A 163 -13.48 -14.43 -2.83
CA ASP A 163 -13.78 -15.69 -2.15
C ASP A 163 -12.53 -16.41 -1.61
N LEU A 164 -11.36 -15.82 -1.78
CA LEU A 164 -10.03 -16.36 -1.45
C LEU A 164 -9.78 -17.78 -2.00
N ARG A 165 -10.43 -18.14 -3.12
CA ARG A 165 -10.21 -19.42 -3.79
C ARG A 165 -9.04 -19.37 -4.77
N ALA A 166 -8.65 -18.19 -5.20
CA ALA A 166 -7.48 -18.02 -6.05
C ALA A 166 -6.64 -16.81 -5.64
N ILE A 167 -5.34 -16.94 -5.87
CA ILE A 167 -4.33 -15.89 -5.69
C ILE A 167 -3.57 -15.79 -7.01
N PHE A 168 -3.35 -14.57 -7.48
CA PHE A 168 -2.50 -14.34 -8.64
C PHE A 168 -1.28 -13.52 -8.21
N THR A 169 -0.11 -13.86 -8.78
CA THR A 169 1.12 -13.09 -8.53
C THR A 169 1.84 -12.78 -9.83
N SER A 170 2.42 -11.60 -9.90
CA SER A 170 3.40 -11.28 -10.94
C SER A 170 4.78 -11.81 -10.56
N ASN A 171 5.51 -12.36 -11.55
CA ASN A 171 6.86 -12.90 -11.35
C ASN A 171 7.80 -12.24 -12.35
N VAL A 172 8.43 -11.15 -11.90
CA VAL A 172 9.15 -10.19 -12.76
C VAL A 172 10.26 -10.84 -13.58
N ASN A 173 11.08 -11.71 -12.96
CA ASN A 173 12.23 -12.30 -13.63
C ASN A 173 11.91 -13.64 -14.32
N SER A 174 10.66 -14.08 -14.29
CA SER A 174 10.19 -15.29 -14.98
C SER A 174 9.25 -14.99 -16.13
N ASP A 175 8.88 -13.73 -16.37
CA ASP A 175 7.91 -13.32 -17.38
C ASP A 175 6.59 -14.09 -17.27
N THR A 176 6.12 -14.33 -16.04
CA THR A 176 4.90 -15.10 -15.76
C THR A 176 3.99 -14.43 -14.75
N VAL A 177 2.72 -14.78 -14.81
CA VAL A 177 1.76 -14.66 -13.70
C VAL A 177 1.54 -16.06 -13.15
N SER A 178 1.66 -16.24 -11.81
CA SER A 178 1.23 -17.50 -11.20
C SER A 178 -0.23 -17.39 -10.77
N ALA A 179 -1.01 -18.42 -11.08
CA ALA A 179 -2.33 -18.64 -10.52
C ALA A 179 -2.21 -19.77 -9.48
N LEU A 180 -2.54 -19.47 -8.22
CA LEU A 180 -2.64 -20.44 -7.15
C LEU A 180 -4.13 -20.63 -6.85
N GLU A 181 -4.64 -21.84 -6.96
CA GLU A 181 -6.05 -22.13 -6.76
C GLU A 181 -6.25 -23.23 -5.73
N ARG A 182 -7.20 -23.00 -4.82
CA ARG A 182 -7.63 -24.04 -3.89
C ARG A 182 -8.23 -25.21 -4.65
N THR A 183 -7.83 -26.42 -4.28
CA THR A 183 -8.49 -27.65 -4.77
C THR A 183 -9.97 -27.66 -4.39
N PRO A 184 -10.84 -28.37 -5.12
CA PRO A 184 -12.27 -28.41 -4.83
C PRO A 184 -12.62 -28.84 -3.41
N ASP A 185 -11.79 -29.73 -2.82
CA ASP A 185 -11.94 -30.18 -1.43
C ASP A 185 -11.36 -29.17 -0.40
N GLY A 186 -10.74 -28.10 -0.87
CA GLY A 186 -10.18 -27.00 -0.05
C GLY A 186 -8.93 -27.37 0.75
N LYS A 187 -8.33 -28.56 0.52
CA LYS A 187 -7.22 -29.06 1.33
C LYS A 187 -5.86 -28.68 0.80
N ASP A 188 -5.76 -28.41 -0.49
CA ASP A 188 -4.49 -28.15 -1.18
C ASP A 188 -4.62 -27.01 -2.19
N TRP A 189 -3.54 -26.69 -2.87
CA TRP A 189 -3.45 -25.63 -3.87
C TRP A 189 -2.75 -26.13 -5.13
N ASN A 190 -3.35 -25.84 -6.28
CA ASN A 190 -2.71 -26.01 -7.56
C ASN A 190 -1.99 -24.72 -7.96
N VAL A 191 -0.79 -24.84 -8.49
CA VAL A 191 0.00 -23.68 -8.96
C VAL A 191 0.20 -23.81 -10.47
N THR A 192 -0.23 -22.79 -11.21
CA THR A 192 -0.08 -22.71 -12.66
C THR A 192 0.74 -21.46 -13.01
N ALA A 193 1.85 -21.63 -13.70
CA ALA A 193 2.61 -20.50 -14.26
C ALA A 193 2.06 -20.16 -15.66
N ILE A 194 1.65 -18.92 -15.85
CA ILE A 194 1.04 -18.40 -17.07
C ILE A 194 2.06 -17.46 -17.72
N PRO A 195 2.65 -17.82 -18.89
CA PRO A 195 3.54 -16.89 -19.60
C PRO A 195 2.81 -15.61 -20.01
N VAL A 196 3.44 -14.46 -19.76
CA VAL A 196 2.94 -13.12 -20.07
C VAL A 196 4.02 -12.31 -20.80
N GLY A 197 3.85 -11.00 -20.93
CA GLY A 197 4.91 -10.12 -21.45
C GLY A 197 6.09 -9.98 -20.51
N LYS A 198 7.09 -9.17 -20.91
CA LYS A 198 8.37 -9.08 -20.19
C LYS A 198 8.27 -8.30 -18.88
N GLY A 199 8.80 -8.90 -17.83
CA GLY A 199 8.93 -8.25 -16.53
C GLY A 199 7.60 -7.80 -15.91
N PRO A 200 6.59 -8.69 -15.72
CA PRO A 200 5.33 -8.28 -15.09
C PRO A 200 5.59 -7.81 -13.66
N GLU A 201 5.27 -6.56 -13.36
CA GLU A 201 5.41 -5.95 -12.03
C GLU A 201 4.06 -5.77 -11.35
N GLY A 202 3.34 -4.68 -11.66
CA GLY A 202 2.01 -4.44 -11.13
C GLY A 202 1.00 -5.45 -11.64
N ILE A 203 0.06 -5.84 -10.79
CA ILE A 203 -1.03 -6.77 -11.11
C ILE A 203 -2.29 -6.31 -10.41
N ASP A 204 -3.44 -6.42 -11.08
CA ASP A 204 -4.74 -6.17 -10.45
C ASP A 204 -5.81 -7.09 -11.03
N LEU A 205 -6.84 -7.36 -10.21
CA LEU A 205 -7.98 -8.19 -10.57
C LEU A 205 -9.16 -7.29 -10.94
N SER A 206 -9.81 -7.57 -12.07
CA SER A 206 -11.03 -6.86 -12.44
C SER A 206 -12.09 -6.98 -11.34
N PRO A 207 -12.91 -5.95 -11.05
CA PRO A 207 -13.90 -5.97 -9.98
C PRO A 207 -14.94 -7.09 -10.08
N ASP A 208 -15.17 -7.60 -11.29
CA ASP A 208 -16.05 -8.76 -11.56
C ASP A 208 -15.33 -10.11 -11.37
N GLY A 209 -14.02 -10.10 -11.10
CA GLY A 209 -13.20 -11.28 -10.85
C GLY A 209 -12.86 -12.12 -12.07
N ARG A 210 -13.10 -11.61 -13.29
CA ARG A 210 -12.92 -12.41 -14.52
C ARG A 210 -11.56 -12.29 -15.16
N GLU A 211 -10.89 -11.16 -15.00
CA GLU A 211 -9.62 -10.87 -15.65
C GLU A 211 -8.58 -10.41 -14.63
N VAL A 212 -7.35 -10.89 -14.79
CA VAL A 212 -6.17 -10.34 -14.12
C VAL A 212 -5.36 -9.60 -15.17
N TRP A 213 -5.05 -8.33 -14.89
CA TRP A 213 -4.21 -7.51 -15.74
C TRP A 213 -2.83 -7.36 -15.11
N ALA A 214 -1.78 -7.58 -15.88
CA ALA A 214 -0.39 -7.49 -15.45
C ALA A 214 0.37 -6.44 -16.28
N ALA A 215 0.98 -5.48 -15.62
CA ALA A 215 1.81 -4.45 -16.21
C ALA A 215 3.21 -5.02 -16.52
N ASN A 216 3.57 -5.11 -17.80
CA ASN A 216 4.83 -5.68 -18.26
C ASN A 216 5.89 -4.58 -18.32
N SER A 217 6.71 -4.44 -17.28
CA SER A 217 7.67 -3.34 -17.17
C SER A 217 8.81 -3.41 -18.19
N GLY A 218 9.13 -4.61 -18.65
CA GLY A 218 10.25 -4.83 -19.59
C GLY A 218 9.91 -4.61 -21.06
N ASP A 219 8.62 -4.64 -21.45
CA ASP A 219 8.17 -4.39 -22.82
C ASP A 219 7.16 -3.24 -22.93
N GLY A 220 6.77 -2.63 -21.82
CA GLY A 220 5.84 -1.50 -21.78
C GLY A 220 4.40 -1.83 -22.11
N GLY A 221 4.05 -3.13 -22.18
CA GLY A 221 2.71 -3.61 -22.46
C GLY A 221 1.91 -3.95 -21.22
N VAL A 222 0.71 -4.51 -21.45
CA VAL A 222 -0.16 -5.08 -20.40
C VAL A 222 -0.71 -6.41 -20.87
N SER A 223 -0.48 -7.47 -20.11
CA SER A 223 -1.06 -8.79 -20.35
C SER A 223 -2.38 -8.95 -19.61
N ILE A 224 -3.39 -9.47 -20.30
CA ILE A 224 -4.72 -9.76 -19.75
C ILE A 224 -4.90 -11.27 -19.67
N VAL A 225 -5.05 -11.80 -18.47
CA VAL A 225 -5.25 -13.21 -18.18
C VAL A 225 -6.71 -13.45 -17.81
N ASP A 226 -7.36 -14.40 -18.46
CA ASP A 226 -8.68 -14.88 -18.06
C ASP A 226 -8.55 -15.79 -16.84
N VAL A 227 -9.29 -15.45 -15.78
CA VAL A 227 -9.21 -16.13 -14.48
C VAL A 227 -9.67 -17.58 -14.56
N ALA A 228 -10.71 -17.89 -15.35
CA ALA A 228 -11.27 -19.23 -15.44
C ALA A 228 -10.36 -20.18 -16.21
N THR A 229 -9.85 -19.73 -17.36
CA THR A 229 -9.03 -20.57 -18.26
C THR A 229 -7.54 -20.50 -18.00
N LYS A 230 -7.08 -19.50 -17.22
CA LYS A 230 -5.65 -19.23 -16.94
C LYS A 230 -4.82 -19.04 -18.20
N LYS A 231 -5.40 -18.37 -19.17
CA LYS A 231 -4.74 -18.06 -20.45
C LYS A 231 -4.69 -16.56 -20.67
N VAL A 232 -3.61 -16.10 -21.28
CA VAL A 232 -3.56 -14.73 -21.80
C VAL A 232 -4.57 -14.62 -22.95
N VAL A 233 -5.57 -13.76 -22.78
CA VAL A 233 -6.59 -13.49 -23.79
C VAL A 233 -6.23 -12.30 -24.67
N LYS A 234 -5.35 -11.43 -24.17
CA LYS A 234 -4.87 -10.25 -24.91
C LYS A 234 -3.59 -9.71 -24.27
N THR A 235 -2.70 -9.22 -25.11
CA THR A 235 -1.62 -8.31 -24.70
C THR A 235 -1.88 -6.98 -25.37
N LEU A 236 -1.89 -5.91 -24.58
CA LEU A 236 -2.09 -4.54 -25.06
C LEU A 236 -0.71 -3.88 -25.21
N ASP A 237 -0.47 -3.27 -26.33
CA ASP A 237 0.61 -2.31 -26.49
C ASP A 237 0.08 -0.94 -26.00
N VAL A 238 0.44 -0.59 -24.79
CA VAL A 238 0.06 0.71 -24.19
C VAL A 238 1.16 1.77 -24.38
N GLN A 239 2.22 1.43 -25.12
CA GLN A 239 3.32 2.34 -25.48
C GLN A 239 3.92 3.10 -24.29
N THR A 240 4.00 2.45 -23.13
CA THR A 240 4.76 2.97 -21.99
C THR A 240 6.23 2.57 -22.13
N ARG A 241 7.11 3.29 -21.44
CA ARG A 241 8.54 2.91 -21.37
C ARG A 241 8.79 1.85 -20.31
N HIS A 242 7.93 1.83 -19.28
CA HIS A 242 8.06 0.93 -18.14
C HIS A 242 6.72 0.85 -17.40
N SER A 243 5.76 0.05 -17.90
CA SER A 243 4.49 -0.19 -17.19
C SER A 243 4.78 -0.74 -15.79
N ASN A 244 4.49 0.01 -14.73
CA ASN A 244 4.89 -0.37 -13.38
C ASN A 244 3.70 -0.83 -12.53
N ARG A 245 2.86 0.07 -12.07
CA ARG A 245 1.64 -0.27 -11.32
C ARG A 245 0.42 -0.11 -12.21
N LEU A 246 -0.59 -0.92 -11.94
CA LEU A 246 -1.92 -0.72 -12.53
C LEU A 246 -3.01 -0.91 -11.49
N ARG A 247 -4.15 -0.25 -11.72
CA ARG A 247 -5.29 -0.32 -10.81
C ARG A 247 -6.59 -0.13 -11.56
N PHE A 248 -7.54 -1.05 -11.35
CA PHE A 248 -8.91 -0.87 -11.81
C PHE A 248 -9.64 0.21 -11.02
N THR A 249 -10.55 0.93 -11.68
CA THR A 249 -11.59 1.66 -10.96
C THR A 249 -12.61 0.68 -10.38
N PRO A 250 -13.27 1.00 -9.24
CA PRO A 250 -14.21 0.09 -8.59
C PRO A 250 -15.40 -0.33 -9.45
N ASP A 251 -15.79 0.51 -10.43
CA ASP A 251 -16.83 0.20 -11.42
C ASP A 251 -16.34 -0.67 -12.60
N GLY A 252 -15.04 -0.99 -12.62
CA GLY A 252 -14.42 -1.82 -13.64
C GLY A 252 -14.29 -1.18 -15.03
N LYS A 253 -14.55 0.13 -15.17
CA LYS A 253 -14.54 0.77 -16.49
C LYS A 253 -13.18 1.21 -16.94
N LEU A 254 -12.31 1.63 -16.02
CA LEU A 254 -10.97 2.11 -16.34
C LEU A 254 -9.90 1.29 -15.61
N VAL A 255 -8.74 1.21 -16.26
CA VAL A 255 -7.49 0.75 -15.68
C VAL A 255 -6.48 1.88 -15.77
N LEU A 256 -5.95 2.30 -14.62
CA LEU A 256 -4.87 3.28 -14.55
C LEU A 256 -3.54 2.57 -14.52
N ILE A 257 -2.56 3.04 -15.32
CA ILE A 257 -1.24 2.42 -15.46
C ILE A 257 -0.18 3.50 -15.27
N SER A 258 0.74 3.32 -14.33
CA SER A 258 1.87 4.24 -14.12
C SER A 258 3.06 3.84 -14.98
N ASP A 259 3.75 4.85 -15.55
CA ASP A 259 5.00 4.70 -16.30
C ASP A 259 6.11 5.57 -15.67
N PRO A 260 6.88 5.03 -14.72
CA PRO A 260 7.95 5.76 -14.05
C PRO A 260 9.02 6.32 -15.00
N ALA A 261 9.36 5.58 -16.06
CA ALA A 261 10.38 5.98 -17.02
C ALA A 261 9.87 7.03 -18.02
N GLY A 262 8.57 7.01 -18.33
CA GLY A 262 7.90 8.00 -19.18
C GLY A 262 7.46 9.26 -18.42
N GLY A 263 7.30 9.18 -17.09
CA GLY A 263 6.67 10.24 -16.31
C GLY A 263 5.16 10.33 -16.55
N GLU A 264 4.54 9.23 -16.97
CA GLU A 264 3.17 9.23 -17.46
C GLU A 264 2.23 8.38 -16.61
N LEU A 265 0.96 8.77 -16.62
CA LEU A 265 -0.15 7.93 -16.22
C LEU A 265 -1.02 7.68 -17.44
N VAL A 266 -1.40 6.44 -17.68
CA VAL A 266 -2.28 6.05 -18.80
C VAL A 266 -3.58 5.50 -18.23
N ALA A 267 -4.72 5.97 -18.74
CA ALA A 267 -6.02 5.36 -18.48
C ALA A 267 -6.46 4.57 -19.70
N VAL A 268 -6.78 3.31 -19.51
CA VAL A 268 -7.32 2.39 -20.50
C VAL A 268 -8.76 2.08 -20.18
N ASP A 269 -9.65 2.17 -21.17
CA ASP A 269 -11.02 1.68 -21.07
C ASP A 269 -10.99 0.16 -21.07
N ALA A 270 -11.47 -0.44 -19.98
CA ALA A 270 -11.35 -1.88 -19.75
C ALA A 270 -12.15 -2.72 -20.74
N ALA A 271 -13.31 -2.25 -21.19
CA ALA A 271 -14.18 -2.99 -22.10
C ALA A 271 -13.65 -2.95 -23.55
N SER A 272 -13.33 -1.76 -24.05
CA SER A 272 -12.79 -1.59 -25.41
C SER A 272 -11.31 -1.89 -25.52
N ARG A 273 -10.59 -1.91 -24.37
CA ARG A 273 -9.14 -2.13 -24.27
C ARG A 273 -8.32 -1.09 -25.05
N LYS A 274 -8.86 0.13 -25.13
CA LYS A 274 -8.24 1.26 -25.80
C LYS A 274 -7.82 2.32 -24.81
N GLU A 275 -6.72 3.01 -25.12
CA GLU A 275 -6.32 4.19 -24.36
C GLU A 275 -7.45 5.22 -24.37
N ARG A 276 -7.84 5.65 -23.17
CA ARG A 276 -8.82 6.71 -22.95
C ARG A 276 -8.16 8.06 -22.80
N ARG A 277 -7.05 8.08 -22.08
CA ARG A 277 -6.29 9.29 -21.80
C ARG A 277 -4.87 8.97 -21.35
N ARG A 278 -3.97 9.90 -21.60
CA ARG A 278 -2.58 9.89 -21.13
C ARG A 278 -2.25 11.26 -20.55
N TRP A 279 -1.50 11.27 -19.46
CA TRP A 279 -1.01 12.48 -18.80
C TRP A 279 0.49 12.39 -18.62
N ASN A 280 1.19 13.48 -18.86
CA ASN A 280 2.50 13.70 -18.24
C ASN A 280 2.22 14.18 -16.83
N ILE A 281 2.18 13.23 -15.85
CA ILE A 281 1.68 13.51 -14.50
C ILE A 281 2.79 14.02 -13.56
N GLY A 282 4.05 13.73 -13.87
CA GLY A 282 5.21 14.10 -13.07
C GLY A 282 6.31 13.05 -13.15
N ARG A 283 7.38 13.26 -12.38
CA ARG A 283 8.56 12.38 -12.44
C ARG A 283 8.34 11.10 -11.64
N SER A 284 8.63 9.96 -12.29
CA SER A 284 8.60 8.62 -11.70
C SER A 284 7.30 8.31 -10.95
N PRO A 285 6.12 8.28 -11.64
CA PRO A 285 4.87 7.84 -11.05
C PRO A 285 4.97 6.35 -10.69
N GLN A 286 4.58 5.99 -9.46
CA GLN A 286 4.68 4.66 -8.88
C GLN A 286 3.29 4.16 -8.44
N GLY A 287 3.11 3.97 -7.13
CA GLY A 287 1.90 3.44 -6.54
C GLY A 287 0.64 4.21 -6.92
N ILE A 288 -0.44 3.46 -7.12
CA ILE A 288 -1.77 4.00 -7.45
C ILE A 288 -2.77 3.43 -6.44
N VAL A 289 -3.59 4.29 -5.86
CA VAL A 289 -4.78 3.87 -5.11
C VAL A 289 -6.01 4.62 -5.63
N VAL A 290 -7.10 3.89 -5.83
CA VAL A 290 -8.40 4.45 -6.18
C VAL A 290 -9.30 4.37 -4.96
N VAL A 291 -9.98 5.47 -4.62
CA VAL A 291 -10.92 5.48 -3.49
C VAL A 291 -12.11 4.55 -3.76
N PRO A 292 -12.72 3.95 -2.71
CA PRO A 292 -13.76 2.93 -2.89
C PRO A 292 -15.00 3.39 -3.66
N ASP A 293 -15.34 4.68 -3.63
CA ASP A 293 -16.46 5.25 -4.40
C ASP A 293 -16.13 5.57 -5.86
N GLY A 294 -14.85 5.39 -6.26
CA GLY A 294 -14.40 5.63 -7.63
C GLY A 294 -14.29 7.10 -8.02
N SER A 295 -14.42 8.05 -7.09
CA SER A 295 -14.37 9.49 -7.39
C SER A 295 -12.96 10.00 -7.68
N LEU A 296 -11.98 9.51 -6.93
CA LEU A 296 -10.58 9.97 -6.99
C LEU A 296 -9.60 8.82 -7.12
N ALA A 297 -8.47 9.10 -7.74
CA ALA A 297 -7.26 8.30 -7.63
C ALA A 297 -6.09 9.15 -7.11
N TYR A 298 -5.21 8.50 -6.35
CA TYR A 298 -3.96 9.07 -5.86
C TYR A 298 -2.80 8.34 -6.51
N VAL A 299 -1.81 9.09 -7.00
CA VAL A 299 -0.63 8.53 -7.69
C VAL A 299 0.63 9.08 -7.05
N ALA A 300 1.47 8.20 -6.52
CA ALA A 300 2.76 8.58 -5.95
C ALA A 300 3.72 9.02 -7.06
N LEU A 301 4.33 10.19 -6.91
CA LEU A 301 5.34 10.75 -7.82
C LEU A 301 6.69 10.76 -7.11
N SER A 302 7.39 9.63 -7.16
CA SER A 302 8.63 9.41 -6.40
C SER A 302 9.71 10.43 -6.71
N GLY A 303 9.83 10.85 -7.98
CA GLY A 303 10.81 11.82 -8.41
C GLY A 303 10.48 13.27 -8.04
N ASP A 304 9.24 13.54 -7.59
CA ASP A 304 8.76 14.88 -7.25
C ASP A 304 8.41 15.06 -5.77
N ASN A 305 8.54 14.00 -4.95
CA ASN A 305 8.21 14.01 -3.52
C ASN A 305 6.78 14.50 -3.24
N LYS A 306 5.83 14.02 -4.04
CA LYS A 306 4.42 14.38 -3.91
C LYS A 306 3.50 13.26 -4.38
N VAL A 307 2.23 13.35 -4.04
CA VAL A 307 1.15 12.51 -4.56
C VAL A 307 0.24 13.38 -5.41
N ALA A 308 -0.05 12.96 -6.65
CA ALA A 308 -1.05 13.61 -7.49
C ALA A 308 -2.45 13.14 -7.12
N VAL A 309 -3.42 14.06 -7.18
CA VAL A 309 -4.85 13.79 -6.97
C VAL A 309 -5.55 13.89 -8.31
N LEU A 310 -6.14 12.81 -8.76
CA LEU A 310 -6.84 12.68 -10.04
C LEU A 310 -8.34 12.54 -9.79
N ASP A 311 -9.15 13.44 -10.34
CA ASP A 311 -10.61 13.28 -10.42
C ASP A 311 -10.94 12.32 -11.56
N LEU A 312 -11.57 11.19 -11.23
CA LEU A 312 -11.85 10.12 -12.20
C LEU A 312 -13.07 10.41 -13.08
N LYS A 313 -13.95 11.33 -12.68
CA LYS A 313 -15.09 11.75 -13.49
C LYS A 313 -14.66 12.67 -14.63
N THR A 314 -13.81 13.63 -14.31
CA THR A 314 -13.32 14.62 -15.29
C THR A 314 -12.03 14.19 -15.97
N LEU A 315 -11.34 13.20 -15.41
CA LEU A 315 -10.00 12.76 -15.80
C LEU A 315 -9.00 13.92 -15.78
N GLN A 316 -9.03 14.75 -14.70
CA GLN A 316 -8.12 15.87 -14.51
C GLN A 316 -7.33 15.71 -13.21
N VAL A 317 -6.07 16.12 -13.23
CA VAL A 317 -5.30 16.30 -11.99
C VAL A 317 -5.81 17.57 -11.31
N THR A 318 -6.36 17.43 -10.10
CA THR A 318 -7.00 18.51 -9.35
C THR A 318 -6.12 19.09 -8.26
N GLY A 319 -5.04 18.41 -7.89
CA GLY A 319 -4.14 18.86 -6.84
C GLY A 319 -2.96 17.95 -6.63
N TYR A 320 -2.11 18.35 -5.69
CA TYR A 320 -0.94 17.60 -5.25
C TYR A 320 -0.82 17.66 -3.73
N ILE A 321 -0.36 16.57 -3.14
CA ILE A 321 -0.04 16.45 -1.72
C ILE A 321 1.49 16.43 -1.60
N ALA A 322 2.08 17.39 -0.89
CA ALA A 322 3.50 17.36 -0.59
C ALA A 322 3.81 16.26 0.43
N THR A 323 4.78 15.42 0.15
CA THR A 323 5.22 14.30 1.00
C THR A 323 6.69 14.43 1.38
N GLY A 324 7.21 13.44 2.10
CA GLY A 324 8.65 13.19 2.21
C GLY A 324 9.22 12.57 0.93
N ASN A 325 10.44 12.05 1.03
CA ASN A 325 11.24 11.65 -0.11
C ASN A 325 10.82 10.30 -0.71
N ALA A 326 10.70 10.29 -2.03
CA ALA A 326 10.37 9.12 -2.86
C ALA A 326 9.10 8.39 -2.40
N PRO A 327 7.91 9.03 -2.46
CA PRO A 327 6.65 8.33 -2.20
C PRO A 327 6.47 7.15 -3.16
N ASP A 328 5.98 5.99 -2.62
CA ASP A 328 5.84 4.74 -3.38
C ASP A 328 4.47 4.08 -3.09
N GLY A 329 4.41 3.04 -2.26
CA GLY A 329 3.18 2.34 -1.95
C GLY A 329 2.14 3.23 -1.27
N LEU A 330 0.89 3.08 -1.69
CA LEU A 330 -0.26 3.85 -1.20
C LEU A 330 -1.35 2.90 -0.70
N ALA A 331 -2.07 3.30 0.36
CA ALA A 331 -3.30 2.63 0.77
C ALA A 331 -4.37 3.63 1.22
N TRP A 332 -5.64 3.29 0.96
CA TRP A 332 -6.78 4.00 1.49
C TRP A 332 -7.29 3.31 2.74
N VAL A 333 -7.52 4.07 3.80
CA VAL A 333 -8.02 3.56 5.08
C VAL A 333 -9.32 4.26 5.42
N GLN A 334 -10.31 3.48 5.76
CA GLN A 334 -11.59 3.99 6.27
C GLN A 334 -12.02 3.11 7.44
N SER A 335 -12.13 3.70 8.63
CA SER A 335 -12.71 3.00 9.78
C SER A 335 -14.18 2.72 9.51
N LYS A 336 -14.59 1.49 9.73
CA LYS A 336 -16.01 1.09 9.65
C LYS A 336 -16.74 1.46 10.92
#